data_a0d4d548114f466434bc7449248e380d
#
_entry.id   a0d4d548114f466434bc7449248e380d
#
_cell.length_a   1.000
_cell.length_b   1.000
_cell.length_c   1.000
_cell.angle_alpha   90.00
_cell.angle_beta   90.00
_cell.angle_gamma   90.00
#
_symmetry.space_group_name_H-M   'P 1'
#
loop_
_entity.id
_entity.type
_entity.pdbx_description
1 polymer ?
#
loop_
_entity_poly.entity_id
_entity_poly.type
_entity_poly.pdbx_seq_one_letter_code
_entity_poly.pdbx_strand_id
1 'polypeptide(L)'
;MGKVRVPRKGVTPGELAGVLSRRLGAEFEVGPVGRGEVIARRSALSAAVVRISDVPGATVFRVRGVGVPVVSLGTARIVADALRRSPEFRAV
;
A
#
# COMPACT_ATOMS: atom_id res chain seq x y z
N MET A 1 -9.36 8.35 -4.28
CA MET A 1 -8.20 7.71 -3.69
C MET A 1 -8.58 6.39 -3.05
N GLY A 2 -7.68 5.44 -3.08
CA GLY A 2 -7.97 4.11 -2.60
C GLY A 2 -7.98 4.02 -1.08
N LYS A 3 -8.92 3.27 -0.55
CA LYS A 3 -9.00 2.95 0.86
C LYS A 3 -9.31 1.47 0.98
N VAL A 4 -8.46 0.74 1.70
CA VAL A 4 -8.62 -0.70 1.88
C VAL A 4 -8.68 -1.00 3.36
N ARG A 5 -9.76 -1.62 3.80
CA ARG A 5 -9.93 -2.06 5.18
C ARG A 5 -9.65 -3.55 5.27
N VAL A 6 -8.79 -3.94 6.19
CA VAL A 6 -8.45 -5.35 6.42
C VAL A 6 -8.79 -5.74 7.86
N PRO A 7 -9.34 -6.93 8.08
CA PRO A 7 -9.77 -7.38 9.41
C PRO A 7 -8.61 -7.89 10.26
N ARG A 8 -7.51 -7.16 10.27
CA ARG A 8 -6.29 -7.52 10.99
C ARG A 8 -5.68 -6.27 11.60
N LYS A 9 -5.30 -6.33 12.87
CA LYS A 9 -4.66 -5.23 13.59
C LYS A 9 -3.15 -5.40 13.62
N GLY A 10 -2.46 -4.32 13.90
CA GLY A 10 -1.02 -4.36 14.15
C GLY A 10 -0.16 -4.57 12.93
N VAL A 11 -0.65 -4.20 11.75
CA VAL A 11 0.17 -4.26 10.53
C VAL A 11 1.24 -3.19 10.61
N THR A 12 2.50 -3.61 10.53
CA THR A 12 3.65 -2.69 10.56
C THR A 12 4.02 -2.24 9.15
N PRO A 13 4.69 -1.07 9.01
CA PRO A 13 5.21 -0.66 7.69
C PRO A 13 6.14 -1.69 7.06
N GLY A 14 6.98 -2.34 7.85
CA GLY A 14 7.87 -3.39 7.34
C GLY A 14 7.12 -4.58 6.78
N GLU A 15 6.09 -5.04 7.48
CA GLU A 15 5.25 -6.14 7.01
C GLU A 15 4.51 -5.75 5.73
N LEU A 16 3.93 -4.57 5.69
CA LEU A 16 3.24 -4.07 4.51
C LEU A 16 4.17 -3.96 3.31
N ALA A 17 5.37 -3.42 3.53
CA ALA A 17 6.37 -3.30 2.46
C ALA A 17 6.76 -4.67 1.92
N GLY A 18 6.94 -5.67 2.78
CA GLY A 18 7.26 -7.02 2.37
C GLY A 18 6.17 -7.64 1.50
N VAL A 19 4.91 -7.49 1.92
CA VAL A 19 3.77 -8.01 1.16
C VAL A 19 3.67 -7.31 -0.19
N LEU A 20 3.76 -5.99 -0.23
CA LEU A 20 3.67 -5.24 -1.47
C LEU A 20 4.82 -5.58 -2.42
N SER A 21 6.03 -5.74 -1.90
CA SER A 21 7.18 -6.16 -2.73
C SER A 21 6.90 -7.48 -3.45
N ARG A 22 6.33 -8.44 -2.75
CA ARG A 22 6.00 -9.74 -3.33
C ARG A 22 4.87 -9.66 -4.35
N ARG A 23 3.86 -8.82 -4.08
CA ARG A 23 2.68 -8.73 -4.93
C ARG A 23 2.88 -7.87 -6.16
N LEU A 24 3.66 -6.79 -6.04
CA LEU A 24 3.87 -5.85 -7.14
C LEU A 24 5.02 -6.25 -8.06
N GLY A 25 5.96 -7.05 -7.57
CA GLY A 25 7.08 -7.52 -8.37
C GLY A 25 8.17 -6.49 -8.57
N ALA A 26 9.09 -6.81 -9.49
CA ALA A 26 10.34 -6.06 -9.68
C ALA A 26 10.17 -4.67 -10.29
N GLU A 27 8.99 -4.36 -10.84
CA GLU A 27 8.71 -3.04 -11.42
C GLU A 27 8.57 -1.95 -10.38
N PHE A 28 8.41 -2.31 -9.12
CA PHE A 28 8.20 -1.38 -8.03
C PHE A 28 9.34 -1.43 -7.03
N GLU A 29 9.74 -0.26 -6.57
CA GLU A 29 10.59 -0.14 -5.40
C GLU A 29 9.68 0.15 -4.21
N VAL A 30 9.69 -0.73 -3.23
CA VAL A 30 8.80 -0.63 -2.07
C VAL A 30 9.61 -0.53 -0.81
N GLY A 31 9.25 0.40 0.05
CA GLY A 31 9.91 0.55 1.34
C GLY A 31 9.11 1.40 2.31
N PRO A 32 9.41 1.28 3.61
CA PRO A 32 8.76 2.12 4.60
C PRO A 32 9.25 3.56 4.51
N VAL A 33 8.34 4.49 4.80
CA VAL A 33 8.64 5.91 4.87
C VAL A 33 8.04 6.44 6.16
N GLY A 34 8.89 6.94 7.04
CA GLY A 34 8.41 7.41 8.33
C GLY A 34 7.85 6.26 9.19
N ARG A 35 6.93 6.60 10.09
CA ARG A 35 6.44 5.65 11.09
C ARG A 35 5.18 4.91 10.72
N GLY A 36 4.45 5.36 9.75
CA GLY A 36 3.15 4.76 9.45
C GLY A 36 2.84 4.74 7.98
N GLU A 37 3.85 4.86 7.12
CA GLU A 37 3.64 4.92 5.69
C GLU A 37 4.61 4.02 4.94
N VAL A 38 4.17 3.56 3.79
CA VAL A 38 4.98 2.77 2.85
C VAL A 38 4.84 3.41 1.48
N ILE A 39 5.95 3.55 0.78
CA ILE A 39 5.94 4.04 -0.60
C ILE A 39 6.17 2.87 -1.55
N ALA A 40 5.40 2.84 -2.62
CA ALA A 40 5.60 1.94 -3.74
C ALA A 40 5.87 2.81 -4.97
N ARG A 41 7.13 2.90 -5.37
CA ARG A 41 7.56 3.74 -6.48
C ARG A 41 7.66 2.90 -7.75
N ARG A 42 6.97 3.30 -8.77
CA ARG A 42 7.00 2.63 -10.07
C ARG A 42 8.01 3.27 -11.01
N SER A 43 8.14 4.59 -10.96
CA SER A 43 9.07 5.34 -11.79
C SER A 43 9.36 6.68 -11.13
N ALA A 44 10.24 7.49 -11.75
CA ALA A 44 10.51 8.84 -11.26
C ALA A 44 9.28 9.74 -11.28
N LEU A 45 8.27 9.40 -12.08
CA LEU A 45 7.06 10.22 -12.26
C LEU A 45 5.84 9.67 -11.53
N SER A 46 5.92 8.49 -10.95
CA SER A 46 4.74 7.84 -10.41
C SER A 46 5.08 6.94 -9.22
N ALA A 47 4.39 7.19 -8.12
CA ALA A 47 4.47 6.37 -6.93
C ALA A 47 3.11 6.34 -6.25
N ALA A 48 2.94 5.43 -5.31
CA ALA A 48 1.80 5.43 -4.39
C ALA A 48 2.32 5.41 -2.97
N VAL A 49 1.66 6.15 -2.10
CA VAL A 49 1.96 6.13 -0.67
C VAL A 49 0.78 5.51 0.04
N VAL A 50 1.07 4.52 0.87
CA VAL A 50 0.07 3.82 1.67
C VAL A 50 0.24 4.24 3.11
N ARG A 51 -0.78 4.85 3.68
CA ARG A 51 -0.80 5.22 5.09
C ARG A 51 -1.55 4.16 5.88
N ILE A 52 -0.93 3.68 6.95
CA ILE A 52 -1.50 2.68 7.82
C ILE A 52 -2.20 3.37 8.99
N SER A 53 -3.47 3.04 9.21
CA SER A 53 -4.22 3.54 10.35
C SER A 53 -4.93 2.38 11.03
N ASP A 54 -4.80 2.30 12.36
CA ASP A 54 -5.52 1.30 13.13
C ASP A 54 -6.88 1.85 13.54
N VAL A 55 -7.90 1.03 13.38
CA VAL A 55 -9.25 1.31 13.86
C VAL A 55 -9.68 0.11 14.71
N PRO A 56 -10.74 0.22 15.51
CA PRO A 56 -11.20 -0.92 16.31
C PRO A 56 -11.45 -2.17 15.45
N GLY A 57 -10.70 -3.24 15.73
CA GLY A 57 -10.84 -4.52 15.06
C GLY A 57 -10.29 -4.62 13.65
N ALA A 58 -9.60 -3.59 13.14
CA ALA A 58 -9.15 -3.60 11.76
C ALA A 58 -7.97 -2.65 11.53
N THR A 59 -7.39 -2.74 10.35
CA THR A 59 -6.41 -1.77 9.85
C THR A 59 -6.96 -1.18 8.55
N VAL A 60 -6.78 0.10 8.37
CA VAL A 60 -7.17 0.80 7.15
C VAL A 60 -5.91 1.28 6.43
N PHE A 61 -5.78 0.89 5.18
CA PHE A 61 -4.73 1.39 4.29
C PHE A 61 -5.32 2.48 3.41
N ARG A 62 -4.77 3.67 3.51
CA ARG A 62 -5.16 4.78 2.63
C ARG A 62 -4.09 4.94 1.57
N VAL A 63 -4.48 4.74 0.32
CA VAL A 63 -3.57 4.76 -0.82
C VAL A 63 -3.78 6.04 -1.60
N ARG A 64 -2.70 6.78 -1.82
CA ARG A 64 -2.74 7.98 -2.67
C ARG A 64 -1.62 7.94 -3.69
N GLY A 65 -1.89 8.49 -4.86
CA GLY A 65 -0.88 8.64 -5.90
C GLY A 65 -0.01 9.87 -5.67
N VAL A 66 1.27 9.75 -6.03
CA VAL A 66 2.24 10.83 -5.93
C VAL A 66 3.00 10.91 -7.25
N GLY A 67 3.10 12.11 -7.80
CA GLY A 67 3.76 12.34 -9.09
C GLY A 67 2.81 12.95 -10.11
N VAL A 68 3.04 12.64 -11.38
CA VAL A 68 2.16 13.12 -12.46
C VAL A 68 0.74 12.57 -12.25
N PRO A 69 -0.30 13.43 -12.16
CA PRO A 69 -1.63 12.99 -11.69
C PRO A 69 -2.21 11.79 -12.43
N VAL A 70 -2.19 11.78 -13.75
CA VAL A 70 -2.80 10.68 -14.52
C VAL A 70 -2.06 9.36 -14.27
N VAL A 71 -0.74 9.41 -14.26
CA VAL A 71 0.09 8.21 -14.07
C VAL A 71 0.01 7.72 -12.62
N SER A 72 0.03 8.64 -11.66
CA SER A 72 0.00 8.29 -10.25
C SER A 72 -1.34 7.71 -9.81
N LEU A 73 -2.45 8.11 -10.42
CA LEU A 73 -3.76 7.48 -10.15
C LEU A 73 -3.76 6.01 -10.57
N GLY A 74 -3.16 5.69 -11.71
CA GLY A 74 -3.01 4.31 -12.15
C GLY A 74 -2.17 3.49 -11.19
N THR A 75 -1.06 4.05 -10.73
CA THR A 75 -0.18 3.39 -9.74
C THR A 75 -0.90 3.16 -8.42
N ALA A 76 -1.64 4.16 -7.93
CA ALA A 76 -2.41 4.02 -6.70
C ALA A 76 -3.45 2.91 -6.81
N ARG A 77 -4.12 2.80 -7.96
CA ARG A 77 -5.11 1.76 -8.21
C ARG A 77 -4.48 0.37 -8.19
N ILE A 78 -3.31 0.21 -8.82
CA ILE A 78 -2.59 -1.07 -8.82
C ILE A 78 -2.23 -1.48 -7.39
N VAL A 79 -1.73 -0.54 -6.59
CA VAL A 79 -1.35 -0.82 -5.20
C VAL A 79 -2.58 -1.17 -4.37
N ALA A 80 -3.68 -0.43 -4.50
CA ALA A 80 -4.92 -0.72 -3.78
C ALA A 80 -5.46 -2.11 -4.13
N ASP A 81 -5.44 -2.49 -5.40
CA ASP A 81 -5.87 -3.81 -5.84
C ASP A 81 -4.98 -4.90 -5.28
N ALA A 82 -3.66 -4.69 -5.25
CA ALA A 82 -2.73 -5.65 -4.66
C ALA A 82 -3.05 -5.87 -3.19
N LEU A 83 -3.35 -4.81 -2.44
CA LEU A 83 -3.73 -4.92 -1.04
C LEU A 83 -5.03 -5.70 -0.84
N ARG A 84 -6.04 -5.44 -1.68
CA ARG A 84 -7.32 -6.16 -1.59
C ARG A 84 -7.18 -7.65 -1.87
N ARG A 85 -6.23 -8.04 -2.71
CA ARG A 85 -6.01 -9.42 -3.11
C ARG A 85 -5.00 -10.15 -2.23
N SER A 86 -4.38 -9.48 -1.28
CA SER A 86 -3.34 -10.07 -0.45
C SER A 86 -3.94 -10.95 0.65
N PRO A 87 -3.76 -12.28 0.60
CA PRO A 87 -4.30 -13.15 1.64
C PRO A 87 -3.63 -12.93 2.99
N GLU A 88 -2.44 -12.37 3.02
CA GLU A 88 -1.72 -12.06 4.25
C GLU A 88 -2.49 -11.12 5.18
N PHE A 89 -3.37 -10.29 4.63
CA PHE A 89 -4.15 -9.33 5.40
C PHE A 89 -5.59 -9.76 5.67
N ARG A 90 -5.99 -10.92 5.19
CA ARG A 90 -7.33 -11.43 5.46
C ARG A 90 -7.40 -12.03 6.85
N ALA A 91 -8.59 -12.04 7.43
CA ALA A 91 -8.82 -12.73 8.69
C ALA A 91 -8.58 -14.23 8.52
N VAL A 92 -7.97 -14.81 9.52
CA VAL A 92 -7.74 -16.24 9.56
C VAL A 92 -9.00 -16.94 10.08
#